data_8113808929036c51d6c665eeacf74a5b
#
_entry.id   8113808929036c51d6c665eeacf74a5b
#
_cell.length_a   1.000
_cell.length_b   1.000
_cell.length_c   1.000
_cell.angle_alpha   90.00
_cell.angle_beta   90.00
_cell.angle_gamma   90.00
#
_symmetry.space_group_name_H-M   'P 1'
#
loop_
_entity.id
_entity.type
_entity.pdbx_description
1 polymer ?
#
loop_
_entity_poly.entity_id
_entity_poly.type
_entity_poly.pdbx_seq_one_letter_code
_entity_poly.pdbx_strand_id
1 'polypeptide(L)'
;MKTDREKIAGKVAAETLRLAPGEQHALPDSEETCCFLLVSEGGFVLDYCGETMLLNPGSAVLLGSGTGSFAPAGSSAAELTGCRFQAGVLRELKNAAGRDYSGLFQPGRHTVLYGPVQWASRVRTLLEMMSSASGEQDYPGPLYLLLILHYVEQECAAETGDAAR
;
A
#
# COMPACT_ATOMS: atom_id res chain seq x y z
N MET A 1 2.28 -28.10 -8.30
CA MET A 1 2.65 -27.49 -7.01
C MET A 1 3.49 -26.24 -7.27
N LYS A 2 3.13 -25.12 -6.65
CA LYS A 2 3.89 -23.87 -6.80
C LYS A 2 5.18 -23.94 -5.98
N THR A 3 6.26 -23.39 -6.51
CA THR A 3 7.50 -23.23 -5.75
C THR A 3 7.31 -22.17 -4.68
N ASP A 4 8.20 -22.12 -3.68
CA ASP A 4 8.14 -21.10 -2.65
C ASP A 4 8.29 -19.70 -3.25
N ARG A 5 9.12 -19.53 -4.27
CA ARG A 5 9.31 -18.28 -5.00
C ARG A 5 8.01 -17.82 -5.66
N GLU A 6 7.28 -18.71 -6.32
CA GLU A 6 5.99 -18.39 -6.94
C GLU A 6 4.93 -18.00 -5.91
N LYS A 7 4.93 -18.65 -4.75
CA LYS A 7 4.02 -18.31 -3.66
C LYS A 7 4.30 -16.90 -3.13
N ILE A 8 5.57 -16.55 -2.96
CA ILE A 8 5.98 -15.22 -2.50
C ILE A 8 5.58 -14.17 -3.54
N ALA A 9 5.91 -14.40 -4.80
CA ALA A 9 5.60 -13.47 -5.89
C ALA A 9 4.08 -13.23 -6.01
N GLY A 10 3.27 -14.27 -5.87
CA GLY A 10 1.83 -14.18 -5.96
C GLY A 10 1.17 -13.44 -4.78
N LYS A 11 1.90 -13.20 -3.70
CA LYS A 11 1.39 -12.51 -2.51
C LYS A 11 1.57 -11.00 -2.54
N VAL A 12 2.30 -10.46 -3.51
CA VAL A 12 2.53 -9.01 -3.66
C VAL A 12 2.09 -8.61 -5.06
N ALA A 13 1.13 -7.72 -5.16
CA ALA A 13 0.60 -7.27 -6.44
C ALA A 13 0.52 -5.76 -6.50
N ALA A 14 1.16 -5.16 -7.50
CA ALA A 14 1.05 -3.72 -7.76
C ALA A 14 -0.25 -3.43 -8.50
N GLU A 15 -0.84 -2.27 -8.21
CA GLU A 15 -2.07 -1.84 -8.88
C GLU A 15 -2.12 -0.33 -9.02
N THR A 16 -2.84 0.13 -10.03
CA THR A 16 -3.18 1.54 -10.21
C THR A 16 -4.70 1.63 -10.30
N LEU A 17 -5.27 2.54 -9.53
CA LEU A 17 -6.71 2.74 -9.46
C LEU A 17 -7.03 4.19 -9.82
N ARG A 18 -7.87 4.37 -10.84
CA ARG A 18 -8.38 5.69 -11.23
C ARG A 18 -9.90 5.67 -11.08
N LEU A 19 -10.42 6.60 -10.28
CA LEU A 19 -11.86 6.73 -10.06
C LEU A 19 -12.36 8.07 -10.58
N ALA A 20 -13.48 8.04 -11.29
CA ALA A 20 -14.21 9.24 -11.66
C ALA A 20 -15.04 9.73 -10.46
N PRO A 21 -15.42 11.03 -10.43
CA PRO A 21 -16.29 11.54 -9.38
C PRO A 21 -17.57 10.70 -9.25
N GLY A 22 -17.94 10.36 -8.03
CA GLY A 22 -19.10 9.53 -7.76
C GLY A 22 -18.84 8.03 -7.76
N GLU A 23 -17.69 7.59 -8.25
CA GLU A 23 -17.30 6.18 -8.17
C GLU A 23 -16.72 5.85 -6.79
N GLN A 24 -16.83 4.59 -6.41
CA GLN A 24 -16.34 4.10 -5.14
C GLN A 24 -15.68 2.73 -5.35
N HIS A 25 -14.59 2.48 -4.64
CA HIS A 25 -13.86 1.21 -4.74
C HIS A 25 -13.70 0.62 -3.34
N ALA A 26 -14.18 -0.61 -3.16
CA ALA A 26 -14.04 -1.31 -1.88
C ALA A 26 -12.63 -1.87 -1.71
N LEU A 27 -12.13 -1.82 -0.47
CA LEU A 27 -10.89 -2.50 -0.11
C LEU A 27 -11.09 -4.02 -0.16
N PRO A 28 -10.01 -4.79 -0.39
CA PRO A 28 -10.12 -6.24 -0.36
C PRO A 28 -10.68 -6.72 0.97
N ASP A 29 -11.72 -7.56 0.90
CA ASP A 29 -12.33 -8.16 2.08
C ASP A 29 -11.59 -9.45 2.44
N SER A 30 -10.44 -9.29 3.10
CA SER A 30 -9.59 -10.40 3.52
C SER A 30 -8.91 -10.05 4.83
N GLU A 31 -8.89 -10.98 5.76
CA GLU A 31 -8.26 -10.81 7.06
C GLU A 31 -6.74 -10.72 7.00
N GLU A 32 -6.14 -11.07 5.86
CA GLU A 32 -4.68 -11.13 5.70
C GLU A 32 -4.11 -10.13 4.71
N THR A 33 -4.96 -9.37 4.03
CA THR A 33 -4.49 -8.46 2.98
C THR A 33 -4.14 -7.09 3.54
N CYS A 34 -2.91 -6.68 3.31
CA CYS A 34 -2.37 -5.37 3.66
C CYS A 34 -2.15 -4.54 2.39
N CYS A 35 -2.16 -3.22 2.52
CA CYS A 35 -1.98 -2.32 1.39
C CYS A 35 -0.97 -1.22 1.69
N PHE A 36 -0.18 -0.86 0.68
CA PHE A 36 0.55 0.40 0.59
C PHE A 36 0.01 1.15 -0.61
N LEU A 37 -0.49 2.38 -0.40
CA LEU A 37 -1.14 3.15 -1.46
C LEU A 37 -0.59 4.58 -1.47
N LEU A 38 -0.20 5.05 -2.67
CA LEU A 38 0.32 6.39 -2.90
C LEU A 38 -0.65 7.17 -3.79
N VAL A 39 -1.12 8.32 -3.32
CA VAL A 39 -2.01 9.17 -4.11
C VAL A 39 -1.18 9.95 -5.11
N SER A 40 -1.46 9.76 -6.41
CA SER A 40 -0.71 10.37 -7.48
C SER A 40 -1.42 11.57 -8.11
N GLU A 41 -2.74 11.60 -8.11
CA GLU A 41 -3.53 12.67 -8.72
C GLU A 41 -4.85 12.83 -8.01
N GLY A 42 -5.32 14.07 -7.85
CA GLY A 42 -6.55 14.35 -7.13
C GLY A 42 -6.42 14.03 -5.64
N GLY A 43 -7.53 13.90 -4.96
CA GLY A 43 -7.57 13.48 -3.58
C GLY A 43 -8.57 12.36 -3.38
N PHE A 44 -8.41 11.60 -2.33
CA PHE A 44 -9.32 10.53 -1.97
C PHE A 44 -9.88 10.72 -0.58
N VAL A 45 -11.15 10.34 -0.39
CA VAL A 45 -11.71 10.07 0.92
C VAL A 45 -11.61 8.56 1.14
N LEU A 46 -10.93 8.17 2.19
CA LEU A 46 -10.82 6.78 2.62
C LEU A 46 -11.67 6.57 3.86
N ASP A 47 -12.64 5.67 3.75
CA ASP A 47 -13.33 5.14 4.92
C ASP A 47 -12.69 3.81 5.26
N TYR A 48 -12.17 3.69 6.50
CA TYR A 48 -11.46 2.51 6.92
C TYR A 48 -11.79 2.20 8.38
N CYS A 49 -12.40 1.04 8.60
CA CYS A 49 -12.77 0.56 9.93
C CYS A 49 -13.56 1.60 10.74
N GLY A 50 -14.46 2.33 10.08
CA GLY A 50 -15.30 3.34 10.71
C GLY A 50 -14.68 4.74 10.82
N GLU A 51 -13.43 4.90 10.42
CA GLU A 51 -12.76 6.21 10.39
C GLU A 51 -12.70 6.74 8.97
N THR A 52 -12.84 8.07 8.82
CA THR A 52 -12.79 8.74 7.52
C THR A 52 -11.56 9.63 7.46
N MET A 53 -10.77 9.47 6.39
CA MET A 53 -9.53 10.23 6.17
C MET A 53 -9.54 10.87 4.80
N LEU A 54 -8.92 12.07 4.72
CA LEU A 54 -8.66 12.73 3.44
C LEU A 54 -7.20 12.48 3.06
N LEU A 55 -7.00 11.94 1.86
CA LEU A 55 -5.65 11.67 1.32
C LEU A 55 -5.40 12.61 0.15
N ASN A 56 -4.38 13.45 0.27
CA ASN A 56 -3.99 14.43 -0.74
C ASN A 56 -2.92 13.88 -1.68
N PRO A 57 -2.76 14.44 -2.89
CA PRO A 57 -1.69 14.02 -3.79
C PRO A 57 -0.32 14.11 -3.12
N GLY A 58 0.50 13.10 -3.34
CA GLY A 58 1.84 13.01 -2.74
C GLY A 58 1.85 12.35 -1.36
N SER A 59 0.70 12.13 -0.74
CA SER A 59 0.62 11.35 0.49
C SER A 59 0.41 9.88 0.19
N ALA A 60 0.71 9.04 1.18
CA ALA A 60 0.50 7.60 1.09
C ALA A 60 -0.16 7.09 2.36
N VAL A 61 -0.68 5.88 2.31
CA VAL A 61 -1.27 5.23 3.46
C VAL A 61 -0.85 3.78 3.52
N LEU A 62 -0.52 3.33 4.73
CA LEU A 62 -0.30 1.92 5.05
C LEU A 62 -1.57 1.41 5.73
N LEU A 63 -2.12 0.33 5.23
CA LEU A 63 -3.34 -0.26 5.79
C LEU A 63 -3.08 -1.72 6.17
N GLY A 64 -3.34 -2.05 7.42
CA GLY A 64 -3.50 -3.43 7.84
C GLY A 64 -4.79 -4.00 7.26
N SER A 65 -5.08 -5.26 7.54
CA SER A 65 -6.34 -5.85 7.10
C SER A 65 -7.53 -5.15 7.77
N GLY A 66 -8.58 -4.90 6.99
CA GLY A 66 -9.76 -4.21 7.49
C GLY A 66 -10.72 -3.91 6.35
N THR A 67 -11.92 -3.47 6.71
CA THR A 67 -12.95 -3.11 5.73
C THR A 67 -12.94 -1.62 5.47
N GLY A 68 -13.21 -1.24 4.23
CA GLY A 68 -13.27 0.16 3.87
C GLY A 68 -13.47 0.38 2.39
N SER A 69 -13.43 1.64 1.99
CA SER A 69 -13.61 2.05 0.61
C SER A 69 -12.95 3.38 0.32
N PHE A 70 -12.63 3.60 -0.95
CA PHE A 70 -12.11 4.85 -1.48
C PHE A 70 -13.12 5.53 -2.39
N ALA A 71 -13.15 6.84 -2.36
CA ALA A 71 -13.89 7.65 -3.32
C ALA A 71 -13.10 8.94 -3.59
N PRO A 72 -13.22 9.53 -4.81
CA PRO A 72 -12.60 10.83 -5.05
C PRO A 72 -13.15 11.88 -4.08
N ALA A 73 -12.25 12.72 -3.55
CA ALA A 73 -12.61 13.73 -2.56
C ALA A 73 -13.27 14.96 -3.18
N GLY A 74 -12.98 15.22 -4.46
CA GLY A 74 -13.44 16.41 -5.17
C GLY A 74 -14.32 16.09 -6.35
N SER A 75 -14.47 17.08 -7.22
CA SER A 75 -15.28 16.98 -8.45
C SER A 75 -14.46 16.48 -9.65
N SER A 76 -13.19 16.19 -9.44
CA SER A 76 -12.29 15.66 -10.48
C SER A 76 -11.96 14.20 -10.21
N ALA A 77 -11.54 13.49 -11.26
CA ALA A 77 -11.02 12.13 -11.12
C ALA A 77 -9.80 12.10 -10.21
N ALA A 78 -9.59 11.00 -9.51
CA ALA A 78 -8.45 10.81 -8.63
C ALA A 78 -7.77 9.48 -8.96
N GLU A 79 -6.45 9.44 -8.79
CA GLU A 79 -5.65 8.26 -9.09
C GLU A 79 -4.71 7.94 -7.94
N LEU A 80 -4.63 6.66 -7.60
CA LEU A 80 -3.63 6.15 -6.68
C LEU A 80 -2.92 4.96 -7.31
N THR A 81 -1.70 4.73 -6.86
CA THR A 81 -0.93 3.55 -7.23
C THR A 81 -0.38 2.93 -5.96
N GLY A 82 -0.27 1.61 -5.94
CA GLY A 82 0.22 0.95 -4.74
C GLY A 82 0.36 -0.53 -4.93
N CYS A 83 0.44 -1.24 -3.82
CA CYS A 83 0.51 -2.69 -3.84
C CYS A 83 -0.30 -3.30 -2.70
N ARG A 84 -0.79 -4.50 -2.97
CA ARG A 84 -1.45 -5.36 -1.97
C ARG A 84 -0.55 -6.54 -1.70
N PHE A 85 -0.51 -6.97 -0.46
CA PHE A 85 0.27 -8.13 -0.09
C PHE A 85 -0.36 -8.81 1.13
N GLN A 86 -0.07 -10.09 1.30
CA GLN A 86 -0.51 -10.81 2.47
C GLN A 86 0.43 -10.57 3.63
N ALA A 87 -0.10 -10.55 4.84
CA ALA A 87 0.67 -10.27 6.05
C ALA A 87 1.87 -11.21 6.23
N GLY A 88 1.78 -12.44 5.72
CA GLY A 88 2.89 -13.40 5.76
C GLY A 88 4.14 -12.94 5.04
N VAL A 89 4.03 -12.06 4.04
CA VAL A 89 5.19 -11.48 3.35
C VAL A 89 6.06 -10.68 4.31
N LEU A 90 5.45 -10.00 5.28
CA LEU A 90 6.20 -9.22 6.27
C LEU A 90 7.11 -10.10 7.13
N ARG A 91 6.67 -11.31 7.44
CA ARG A 91 7.49 -12.29 8.16
C ARG A 91 8.67 -12.74 7.31
N GLU A 92 8.45 -12.97 6.03
CA GLU A 92 9.50 -13.35 5.09
C GLU A 92 10.54 -12.22 4.97
N LEU A 93 10.11 -10.97 4.92
CA LEU A 93 11.02 -9.82 4.89
C LEU A 93 11.82 -9.71 6.20
N LYS A 94 11.20 -9.96 7.34
CA LYS A 94 11.90 -9.99 8.62
C LYS A 94 13.00 -11.05 8.62
N ASN A 95 12.69 -12.26 8.16
CA ASN A 95 13.66 -13.35 8.12
C ASN A 95 14.80 -13.07 7.14
N ALA A 96 14.51 -12.46 5.99
CA ALA A 96 15.50 -12.20 4.96
C ALA A 96 16.36 -10.97 5.24
N ALA A 97 15.79 -9.91 5.82
CA ALA A 97 16.44 -8.61 5.95
C ALA A 97 16.60 -8.14 7.41
N GLY A 98 16.07 -8.86 8.38
CA GLY A 98 16.14 -8.50 9.79
C GLY A 98 15.27 -7.31 10.18
N ARG A 99 14.35 -6.89 9.32
CA ARG A 99 13.46 -5.74 9.56
C ARG A 99 12.02 -6.19 9.74
N ASP A 100 11.45 -5.89 10.89
CA ASP A 100 10.06 -6.25 11.19
C ASP A 100 9.13 -5.05 11.00
N TYR A 101 8.36 -5.07 9.92
CA TYR A 101 7.37 -4.04 9.60
C TYR A 101 5.95 -4.42 10.01
N SER A 102 5.75 -5.56 10.65
CA SER A 102 4.42 -6.06 10.99
C SER A 102 3.62 -5.11 11.88
N GLY A 103 4.30 -4.31 12.71
CA GLY A 103 3.63 -3.32 13.56
C GLY A 103 2.88 -2.24 12.79
N LEU A 104 3.31 -1.94 11.57
CA LEU A 104 2.66 -0.94 10.71
C LEU A 104 1.38 -1.46 10.06
N PHE A 105 1.19 -2.77 10.01
CA PHE A 105 0.11 -3.42 9.27
C PHE A 105 -0.77 -4.29 10.16
N GLN A 106 -0.88 -3.97 11.43
CA GLN A 106 -1.80 -4.68 12.32
C GLN A 106 -3.25 -4.51 11.84
N PRO A 107 -4.10 -5.51 12.03
CA PRO A 107 -5.51 -5.40 11.62
C PRO A 107 -6.16 -4.15 12.18
N GLY A 108 -6.87 -3.41 11.32
CA GLY A 108 -7.54 -2.17 11.70
C GLY A 108 -6.62 -0.96 11.84
N ARG A 109 -5.32 -1.12 11.67
CA ARG A 109 -4.37 -0.01 11.82
C ARG A 109 -4.12 0.67 10.48
N HIS A 110 -4.15 1.99 10.50
CA HIS A 110 -3.75 2.79 9.36
C HIS A 110 -2.63 3.76 9.74
N THR A 111 -1.77 4.08 8.77
CA THR A 111 -0.70 5.06 8.93
C THR A 111 -0.67 5.92 7.70
N VAL A 112 -0.96 7.21 7.84
CA VAL A 112 -0.87 8.18 6.74
C VAL A 112 0.55 8.74 6.72
N LEU A 113 1.15 8.75 5.54
CA LEU A 113 2.55 9.12 5.34
C LEU A 113 2.68 10.41 4.56
N TYR A 114 3.59 11.25 5.01
CA TYR A 114 3.92 12.52 4.37
C TYR A 114 5.43 12.53 4.10
N GLY A 115 5.82 12.50 2.84
CA GLY A 115 7.21 12.52 2.44
C GLY A 115 7.52 13.68 1.49
N PRO A 116 8.80 13.96 1.25
CA PRO A 116 9.19 14.96 0.25
C PRO A 116 8.82 14.52 -1.17
N VAL A 117 8.77 15.46 -2.11
CA VAL A 117 8.39 15.18 -3.51
C VAL A 117 9.28 14.09 -4.12
N GLN A 118 10.58 14.11 -3.83
CA GLN A 118 11.50 13.10 -4.32
C GLN A 118 11.18 11.69 -3.82
N TRP A 119 10.69 11.58 -2.58
CA TRP A 119 10.27 10.31 -2.01
C TRP A 119 9.09 9.73 -2.79
N ALA A 120 8.06 10.55 -3.03
CA ALA A 120 6.87 10.10 -3.77
C ALA A 120 7.24 9.63 -5.18
N SER A 121 8.11 10.38 -5.86
CA SER A 121 8.59 10.03 -7.19
C SER A 121 9.36 8.70 -7.20
N ARG A 122 10.22 8.50 -6.21
CA ARG A 122 11.03 7.28 -6.07
C ARG A 122 10.17 6.06 -5.81
N VAL A 123 9.19 6.20 -4.92
CA VAL A 123 8.27 5.12 -4.60
C VAL A 123 7.38 4.77 -5.80
N ARG A 124 6.92 5.78 -6.53
CA ARG A 124 6.16 5.56 -7.76
C ARG A 124 6.96 4.73 -8.76
N THR A 125 8.24 5.07 -8.95
CA THR A 125 9.11 4.30 -9.84
C THR A 125 9.22 2.84 -9.40
N LEU A 126 9.38 2.58 -8.11
CA LEU A 126 9.43 1.22 -7.59
C LEU A 126 8.12 0.45 -7.84
N LEU A 127 6.99 1.11 -7.68
CA LEU A 127 5.68 0.50 -7.94
C LEU A 127 5.49 0.20 -9.43
N GLU A 128 5.94 1.08 -10.31
CA GLU A 128 5.91 0.85 -11.75
C GLU A 128 6.80 -0.32 -12.15
N MET A 129 8.01 -0.42 -11.57
CA MET A 129 8.90 -1.55 -11.78
C MET A 129 8.28 -2.85 -11.30
N MET A 130 7.63 -2.81 -10.14
CA MET A 130 6.91 -3.95 -9.60
C MET A 130 5.80 -4.42 -10.56
N SER A 131 5.01 -3.49 -11.08
CA SER A 131 3.95 -3.78 -12.03
C SER A 131 4.50 -4.38 -13.32
N SER A 132 5.57 -3.81 -13.86
CA SER A 132 6.20 -4.31 -15.10
C SER A 132 6.79 -5.70 -14.93
N ALA A 133 7.29 -6.03 -13.75
CA ALA A 133 7.93 -7.31 -13.47
C ALA A 133 6.95 -8.42 -13.07
N SER A 134 5.67 -8.10 -12.86
CA SER A 134 4.71 -9.03 -12.26
C SER A 134 4.47 -10.32 -13.04
N GLY A 135 4.77 -10.34 -14.35
CA GLY A 135 4.65 -11.55 -15.17
C GLY A 135 5.95 -12.33 -15.32
N GLU A 136 7.04 -11.89 -14.73
CA GLU A 136 8.34 -12.53 -14.86
C GLU A 136 8.48 -13.73 -13.93
N GLN A 137 9.29 -14.70 -14.37
CA GLN A 137 9.54 -15.91 -13.59
C GLN A 137 10.20 -15.64 -12.25
N ASP A 138 11.08 -14.64 -12.20
CA ASP A 138 11.81 -14.25 -11.00
C ASP A 138 11.27 -12.95 -10.39
N TYR A 139 9.97 -12.82 -10.33
CA TYR A 139 9.31 -11.61 -9.88
C TYR A 139 9.82 -11.17 -8.49
N PRO A 140 10.46 -9.98 -8.40
CA PRO A 140 11.06 -9.51 -7.15
C PRO A 140 10.11 -8.62 -6.31
N GLY A 141 8.80 -8.88 -6.36
CA GLY A 141 7.81 -8.08 -5.65
C GLY A 141 8.13 -7.82 -4.18
N PRO A 142 8.47 -8.85 -3.39
CA PRO A 142 8.82 -8.64 -1.98
C PRO A 142 10.04 -7.74 -1.78
N LEU A 143 11.02 -7.77 -2.69
CA LEU A 143 12.18 -6.88 -2.61
C LEU A 143 11.82 -5.44 -2.88
N TYR A 144 10.94 -5.18 -3.85
CA TYR A 144 10.43 -3.83 -4.09
C TYR A 144 9.65 -3.32 -2.87
N LEU A 145 8.82 -4.17 -2.26
CA LEU A 145 8.10 -3.80 -1.04
C LEU A 145 9.08 -3.45 0.09
N LEU A 146 10.14 -4.24 0.26
CA LEU A 146 11.17 -3.96 1.26
C LEU A 146 11.80 -2.58 1.05
N LEU A 147 12.15 -2.25 -0.20
CA LEU A 147 12.71 -0.94 -0.53
C LEU A 147 11.73 0.20 -0.25
N ILE A 148 10.47 0.02 -0.60
CA ILE A 148 9.42 1.02 -0.32
C ILE A 148 9.33 1.28 1.19
N LEU A 149 9.25 0.22 1.99
CA LEU A 149 9.15 0.34 3.44
C LEU A 149 10.41 0.95 4.05
N HIS A 150 11.58 0.64 3.50
CA HIS A 150 12.83 1.25 3.93
C HIS A 150 12.81 2.77 3.71
N TYR A 151 12.37 3.23 2.54
CA TYR A 151 12.26 4.66 2.26
C TYR A 151 11.21 5.34 3.13
N VAL A 152 10.14 4.64 3.48
CA VAL A 152 9.14 5.13 4.45
C VAL A 152 9.81 5.46 5.79
N GLU A 153 10.61 4.53 6.32
CA GLU A 153 11.33 4.76 7.57
C GLU A 153 12.28 5.95 7.51
N GLN A 154 12.96 6.12 6.36
CA GLN A 154 14.03 7.10 6.24
C GLN A 154 13.51 8.52 5.97
N GLU A 155 12.40 8.68 5.28
CA GLU A 155 12.03 9.96 4.70
C GLU A 155 10.65 10.48 5.10
N CYS A 156 9.79 9.66 5.71
CA CYS A 156 8.39 10.06 5.95
C CYS A 156 8.10 10.47 7.39
N ALA A 157 7.28 11.51 7.54
CA ALA A 157 6.53 11.74 8.75
C ALA A 157 5.24 10.92 8.69
N ALA A 158 4.80 10.39 9.81
CA ALA A 158 3.66 9.49 9.87
C ALA A 158 2.63 9.91 10.90
N GLU A 159 1.34 9.75 10.54
CA GLU A 159 0.21 9.84 11.47
C GLU A 159 -0.46 8.48 11.51
N THR A 160 -0.54 7.88 12.68
CA THR A 160 -1.07 6.54 12.86
C THR A 160 -2.38 6.57 13.62
N GLY A 161 -3.36 5.82 13.13
CA GLY A 161 -4.61 5.56 13.82
C GLY A 161 -4.83 4.06 14.00
N ASP A 162 -5.51 3.71 15.07
CA ASP A 162 -5.82 2.32 15.39
C ASP A 162 -7.29 2.22 15.74
N ALA A 163 -8.08 1.65 14.82
CA ALA A 163 -9.52 1.49 14.99
C ALA A 163 -9.89 0.43 16.05
N ALA A 164 -8.92 -0.36 16.50
CA ALA A 164 -9.14 -1.38 17.52
C ALA A 164 -9.13 -0.83 18.95
N ARG A 165 -8.91 0.45 19.12
CA ARG A 165 -8.97 1.10 20.44
C ARG A 165 -10.40 1.22 20.94
#